data_9d3e7ef971620db08401883a5430d3fc
#
_entry.id   9d3e7ef971620db08401883a5430d3fc
#
_cell.length_a   1.000
_cell.length_b   1.000
_cell.length_c   1.000
_cell.angle_alpha   90.00
_cell.angle_beta   90.00
_cell.angle_gamma   90.00
#
_symmetry.space_group_name_H-M   'P 1'
#
loop_
_entity.id
_entity.type
_entity.pdbx_description
1 polymer ?
#
loop_
_entity_poly.entity_id
_entity_poly.type
_entity_poly.pdbx_seq_one_letter_code
_entity_poly.pdbx_strand_id
1 'polypeptide(L)'
;MRRTMLFSGALLAVLVLTAPQPLAGSGGQAVASAPRTAAECSLNWLGHEAEIETFLAEAKIVKMDSVPIGVTKPQRATLEPGGPVGRFAWKALRPGYSKGFMESYKSEIAAYKMDRMLELNMVPPIVERKIDGQSGAAVMWIENTKPWSVEKPPQGPEPKWSIQLTKMKMLDLLIANIDRNQGNLIYDNDWHLFLIDHSRAFISKKDLKGIAPLGRVDRALWTKMQALTLESLEAGLGQWVSTNDKKAMLIRRDKMAIAINELIAKRGEKSVFYD
;
A
#
# COMPACT_ATOMS: atom_id res chain seq x y z
N MET A 1 53.37 6.92 -97.41
CA MET A 1 54.10 5.88 -96.64
C MET A 1 54.48 6.42 -95.27
N ARG A 2 53.75 6.14 -94.26
CA ARG A 2 54.15 6.26 -92.83
C ARG A 2 53.21 5.38 -92.01
N ARG A 3 53.75 4.37 -91.37
CA ARG A 3 53.08 3.46 -90.46
C ARG A 3 52.85 4.17 -89.14
N THR A 4 51.65 4.13 -88.66
CA THR A 4 51.33 4.59 -87.33
C THR A 4 50.99 3.37 -86.49
N MET A 5 51.77 3.17 -85.41
CA MET A 5 51.54 2.13 -84.41
C MET A 5 50.39 2.52 -83.49
N LEU A 6 49.43 1.61 -83.29
CA LEU A 6 48.38 1.69 -82.31
C LEU A 6 48.88 1.04 -81.03
N PHE A 7 48.93 1.84 -79.95
CA PHE A 7 49.11 1.32 -78.62
C PHE A 7 47.69 1.08 -77.99
N SER A 8 47.48 -0.19 -77.67
CA SER A 8 46.25 -0.65 -76.93
C SER A 8 46.51 -0.52 -75.45
N GLY A 9 45.88 0.46 -74.82
CA GLY A 9 45.86 0.58 -73.36
C GLY A 9 44.65 -0.15 -72.76
N ALA A 10 44.93 -1.22 -72.04
CA ALA A 10 43.90 -1.91 -71.26
C ALA A 10 43.55 -1.14 -70.05
N LEU A 11 42.30 -0.70 -69.96
CA LEU A 11 41.72 -0.02 -68.77
C LEU A 11 41.18 -1.08 -67.81
N LEU A 12 41.89 -1.29 -66.69
CA LEU A 12 41.43 -2.16 -65.59
C LEU A 12 40.35 -1.44 -64.80
N ALA A 13 39.13 -1.83 -65.00
CA ALA A 13 38.03 -1.34 -64.17
C ALA A 13 38.03 -2.08 -62.80
N VAL A 14 38.43 -1.39 -61.76
CA VAL A 14 38.28 -1.89 -60.34
C VAL A 14 36.84 -1.70 -59.93
N LEU A 15 36.10 -2.81 -59.83
CA LEU A 15 34.77 -2.84 -59.30
C LEU A 15 34.85 -2.77 -57.75
N VAL A 16 34.61 -1.61 -57.17
CA VAL A 16 34.46 -1.45 -55.72
C VAL A 16 33.04 -1.90 -55.33
N LEU A 17 32.94 -3.11 -54.82
CA LEU A 17 31.71 -3.56 -54.15
C LEU A 17 31.54 -2.80 -52.81
N THR A 18 30.66 -1.82 -52.78
CA THR A 18 30.20 -1.21 -51.54
C THR A 18 29.17 -2.15 -50.92
N ALA A 19 29.51 -2.78 -49.80
CA ALA A 19 28.57 -3.49 -48.96
C ALA A 19 27.52 -2.52 -48.39
N PRO A 20 26.24 -2.90 -48.32
CA PRO A 20 25.23 -2.06 -47.68
C PRO A 20 25.55 -1.91 -46.20
N GLN A 21 25.68 -0.68 -45.71
CA GLN A 21 25.74 -0.37 -44.27
C GLN A 21 24.40 -0.68 -43.66
N PRO A 22 24.34 -1.33 -42.48
CA PRO A 22 23.10 -1.48 -41.74
C PRO A 22 22.62 -0.11 -41.26
N LEU A 23 21.38 0.20 -41.57
CA LEU A 23 20.63 1.34 -40.96
C LEU A 23 20.74 1.24 -39.46
N ALA A 24 21.36 2.23 -38.83
CA ALA A 24 21.37 2.40 -37.38
C ALA A 24 19.90 2.59 -36.92
N GLY A 25 19.32 1.53 -36.43
CA GLY A 25 18.09 1.60 -35.72
C GLY A 25 18.30 2.54 -34.52
N SER A 26 17.46 3.59 -34.41
CA SER A 26 17.34 4.44 -33.22
C SER A 26 16.80 3.58 -32.08
N GLY A 27 17.67 2.78 -31.49
CA GLY A 27 17.43 2.11 -30.23
C GLY A 27 17.30 3.22 -29.18
N GLY A 28 16.07 3.57 -28.85
CA GLY A 28 15.82 4.33 -27.63
C GLY A 28 16.43 3.56 -26.48
N GLN A 29 17.56 4.04 -25.98
CA GLN A 29 18.12 3.58 -24.72
C GLN A 29 17.05 3.89 -23.68
N ALA A 30 16.38 2.83 -23.19
CA ALA A 30 15.67 2.92 -21.93
C ALA A 30 16.70 3.39 -20.92
N VAL A 31 16.57 4.64 -20.48
CA VAL A 31 17.36 5.19 -19.38
C VAL A 31 17.01 4.31 -18.20
N ALA A 32 17.86 3.35 -17.87
CA ALA A 32 17.76 2.59 -16.64
C ALA A 32 17.80 3.64 -15.52
N SER A 33 16.67 3.85 -14.85
CA SER A 33 16.61 4.70 -13.69
C SER A 33 17.63 4.18 -12.68
N ALA A 34 18.49 5.06 -12.17
CA ALA A 34 19.43 4.70 -11.13
C ALA A 34 18.69 3.98 -9.99
N PRO A 35 19.31 2.96 -9.34
CA PRO A 35 18.68 2.31 -8.20
C PRO A 35 18.33 3.36 -7.16
N ARG A 36 17.05 3.47 -6.78
CA ARG A 36 16.55 4.40 -5.78
C ARG A 36 17.20 4.04 -4.45
N THR A 37 17.60 5.05 -3.69
CA THR A 37 18.05 4.84 -2.32
C THR A 37 16.87 4.32 -1.47
N ALA A 38 17.14 3.59 -0.40
CA ALA A 38 16.09 3.09 0.51
C ALA A 38 15.16 4.21 1.02
N ALA A 39 15.67 5.45 1.15
CA ALA A 39 14.90 6.64 1.54
C ALA A 39 13.91 7.13 0.44
N GLU A 40 14.07 6.68 -0.80
CA GLU A 40 13.20 7.10 -1.93
C GLU A 40 12.07 6.11 -2.21
N CYS A 41 12.10 4.92 -1.61
CA CYS A 41 11.06 3.92 -1.73
C CYS A 41 10.01 4.12 -0.62
N SER A 42 8.74 4.29 -0.99
CA SER A 42 7.65 4.44 -0.03
C SER A 42 7.31 3.14 0.71
N LEU A 43 7.75 1.98 0.19
CA LEU A 43 7.62 0.65 0.80
C LEU A 43 8.94 0.18 1.48
N ASN A 44 9.72 1.12 1.99
CA ASN A 44 11.04 0.84 2.58
C ASN A 44 11.01 -0.03 3.86
N TRP A 45 9.83 -0.28 4.43
CA TRP A 45 9.69 -1.15 5.61
C TRP A 45 9.59 -2.64 5.28
N LEU A 46 9.33 -3.00 4.01
CA LEU A 46 9.15 -4.39 3.63
C LEU A 46 10.45 -5.18 3.83
N GLY A 47 10.39 -6.21 4.67
CA GLY A 47 11.55 -7.00 5.09
C GLY A 47 12.36 -6.39 6.23
N HIS A 48 12.01 -5.20 6.71
CA HIS A 48 12.66 -4.47 7.80
C HIS A 48 11.68 -4.11 8.93
N GLU A 49 10.52 -4.75 8.99
CA GLU A 49 9.42 -4.36 9.86
C GLU A 49 9.81 -4.37 11.33
N ALA A 50 10.52 -5.40 11.79
CA ALA A 50 10.94 -5.53 13.19
C ALA A 50 11.93 -4.42 13.60
N GLU A 51 12.86 -4.06 12.71
CA GLU A 51 13.80 -2.95 12.91
C GLU A 51 13.05 -1.62 13.03
N ILE A 52 12.13 -1.38 12.11
CA ILE A 52 11.33 -0.16 12.07
C ILE A 52 10.38 -0.06 13.27
N GLU A 53 9.74 -1.16 13.67
CA GLU A 53 8.89 -1.20 14.87
C GLU A 53 9.70 -0.82 16.13
N THR A 54 10.89 -1.41 16.30
CA THR A 54 11.79 -1.08 17.41
C THR A 54 12.20 0.40 17.37
N PHE A 55 12.61 0.88 16.21
CA PHE A 55 13.01 2.28 16.04
C PHE A 55 11.85 3.25 16.33
N LEU A 56 10.65 2.99 15.82
CA LEU A 56 9.47 3.81 16.09
C LEU A 56 9.12 3.84 17.59
N ALA A 57 9.34 2.74 18.30
CA ALA A 57 9.06 2.67 19.74
C ALA A 57 10.05 3.47 20.57
N GLU A 58 11.34 3.51 20.20
CA GLU A 58 12.44 3.93 21.07
C GLU A 58 13.15 5.21 20.62
N ALA A 59 13.21 5.51 19.32
CA ALA A 59 14.00 6.62 18.77
C ALA A 59 13.68 7.96 19.42
N LYS A 60 14.69 8.78 19.64
CA LYS A 60 14.55 10.10 20.24
C LYS A 60 13.74 11.03 19.35
N ILE A 61 12.71 11.65 19.94
CA ILE A 61 11.93 12.69 19.29
C ILE A 61 12.68 14.02 19.44
N VAL A 62 12.97 14.68 18.32
CA VAL A 62 13.65 15.98 18.32
C VAL A 62 12.68 17.14 18.15
N LYS A 63 11.48 16.89 17.59
CA LYS A 63 10.45 17.89 17.38
C LYS A 63 9.05 17.27 17.33
N MET A 64 8.07 17.99 17.86
CA MET A 64 6.65 17.66 17.72
C MET A 64 5.91 18.85 17.09
N ASP A 65 5.21 18.60 15.98
CA ASP A 65 4.41 19.60 15.27
C ASP A 65 2.96 19.16 15.20
N SER A 66 2.02 20.10 15.28
CA SER A 66 0.61 19.81 15.00
C SER A 66 0.42 19.55 13.52
N VAL A 67 -0.35 18.51 13.16
CA VAL A 67 -0.77 18.29 11.78
C VAL A 67 -2.06 19.09 11.53
N PRO A 68 -2.07 20.05 10.59
CA PRO A 68 -3.21 20.93 10.39
C PRO A 68 -4.44 20.22 9.78
N ILE A 69 -4.29 18.98 9.31
CA ILE A 69 -5.32 18.18 8.64
C ILE A 69 -5.69 16.99 9.55
N GLY A 70 -6.98 16.75 9.73
CA GLY A 70 -7.52 15.61 10.46
C GLY A 70 -8.36 16.01 11.68
N VAL A 71 -9.50 15.31 11.87
CA VAL A 71 -10.45 15.56 12.97
C VAL A 71 -9.83 15.21 14.32
N THR A 72 -8.91 14.25 14.34
CA THR A 72 -8.27 13.70 15.54
C THR A 72 -7.06 14.50 16.01
N LYS A 73 -6.69 15.58 15.31
CA LYS A 73 -5.54 16.45 15.59
C LYS A 73 -4.25 15.64 15.88
N PRO A 74 -3.81 14.78 14.98
CA PRO A 74 -2.57 14.03 15.18
C PRO A 74 -1.39 14.98 15.29
N GLN A 75 -0.35 14.57 16.03
CA GLN A 75 0.92 15.29 16.06
C GLN A 75 1.92 14.57 15.16
N ARG A 76 2.80 15.33 14.52
CA ARG A 76 3.90 14.78 13.73
C ARG A 76 5.18 14.88 14.55
N ALA A 77 5.73 13.74 14.91
CA ALA A 77 7.04 13.64 15.53
C ALA A 77 8.12 13.57 14.45
N THR A 78 9.17 14.37 14.61
CA THR A 78 10.42 14.24 13.88
C THR A 78 11.42 13.51 14.78
N LEU A 79 12.05 12.48 14.23
CA LEU A 79 13.03 11.64 14.92
C LEU A 79 14.45 12.14 14.70
N GLU A 80 15.38 11.72 15.54
CA GLU A 80 16.80 11.99 15.35
C GLU A 80 17.28 11.46 13.99
N PRO A 81 18.21 12.17 13.31
CA PRO A 81 18.69 11.79 12.00
C PRO A 81 19.54 10.51 12.03
N GLY A 82 19.59 9.80 10.89
CA GLY A 82 20.43 8.60 10.73
C GLY A 82 19.72 7.27 10.96
N GLY A 83 18.45 7.28 11.38
CA GLY A 83 17.64 6.07 11.50
C GLY A 83 16.86 5.73 10.21
N PRO A 84 16.20 4.55 10.17
CA PRO A 84 15.44 4.09 9.00
C PRO A 84 14.16 4.88 8.75
N VAL A 85 13.67 5.64 9.74
CA VAL A 85 12.45 6.44 9.68
C VAL A 85 12.72 7.84 10.22
N GLY A 86 12.36 8.87 9.43
CA GLY A 86 12.54 10.26 9.86
C GLY A 86 11.40 10.81 10.72
N ARG A 87 10.18 10.30 10.57
CA ARG A 87 8.97 10.87 11.18
C ARG A 87 7.90 9.82 11.45
N PHE A 88 7.00 10.12 12.39
CA PHE A 88 5.76 9.38 12.56
C PHE A 88 4.59 10.32 12.92
N ALA A 89 3.37 9.89 12.63
CA ALA A 89 2.17 10.52 13.16
C ALA A 89 1.83 9.87 14.51
N TRP A 90 1.68 10.68 15.56
CA TRP A 90 1.28 10.20 16.88
C TRP A 90 -0.18 10.47 17.14
N LYS A 91 -0.93 9.40 17.41
CA LYS A 91 -2.36 9.41 17.66
C LYS A 91 -2.64 8.88 19.06
N ALA A 92 -2.94 9.76 20.00
CA ALA A 92 -3.18 9.43 21.41
C ALA A 92 -4.69 9.32 21.71
N LEU A 93 -5.45 8.68 20.83
CA LEU A 93 -6.89 8.49 20.98
C LEU A 93 -7.17 7.39 22.01
N ARG A 94 -7.52 7.77 23.24
CA ARG A 94 -7.92 6.80 24.27
C ARG A 94 -9.14 6.00 23.79
N PRO A 95 -9.18 4.66 24.02
CA PRO A 95 -10.35 3.86 23.69
C PRO A 95 -11.61 4.41 24.35
N GLY A 96 -12.64 4.71 23.55
CA GLY A 96 -13.88 5.27 24.06
C GLY A 96 -14.76 5.87 22.97
N TYR A 97 -15.95 6.29 23.37
CA TYR A 97 -16.90 6.97 22.48
C TYR A 97 -16.57 8.47 22.38
N SER A 98 -16.43 8.95 21.15
CA SER A 98 -16.26 10.37 20.84
C SER A 98 -17.17 10.74 19.68
N LYS A 99 -17.98 11.78 19.83
CA LYS A 99 -18.92 12.27 18.79
C LYS A 99 -19.80 11.17 18.16
N GLY A 100 -20.20 10.18 18.96
CA GLY A 100 -21.04 9.07 18.51
C GLY A 100 -20.31 7.88 17.87
N PHE A 101 -18.97 7.92 17.81
CA PHE A 101 -18.13 6.84 17.28
C PHE A 101 -17.24 6.27 18.37
N MET A 102 -17.03 4.96 18.33
CA MET A 102 -15.96 4.31 19.09
C MET A 102 -14.65 4.61 18.41
N GLU A 103 -13.71 5.22 19.13
CA GLU A 103 -12.38 5.56 18.62
C GLU A 103 -11.30 4.97 19.54
N SER A 104 -10.19 4.52 18.95
CA SER A 104 -9.09 3.92 19.70
C SER A 104 -7.77 3.97 18.95
N TYR A 105 -6.69 4.41 19.63
CA TYR A 105 -5.33 4.22 19.07
C TYR A 105 -4.98 2.73 18.92
N LYS A 106 -5.59 1.84 19.71
CA LYS A 106 -5.38 0.39 19.60
C LYS A 106 -5.86 -0.17 18.26
N SER A 107 -6.89 0.43 17.68
CA SER A 107 -7.40 0.05 16.36
C SER A 107 -6.40 0.35 15.24
N GLU A 108 -5.59 1.40 15.36
CA GLU A 108 -4.50 1.69 14.42
C GLU A 108 -3.46 0.55 14.44
N ILE A 109 -3.01 0.15 15.64
CA ILE A 109 -2.03 -0.93 15.82
C ILE A 109 -2.62 -2.27 15.32
N ALA A 110 -3.88 -2.53 15.62
CA ALA A 110 -4.59 -3.72 15.18
C ALA A 110 -4.70 -3.79 13.65
N ALA A 111 -4.92 -2.65 12.98
CA ALA A 111 -4.99 -2.59 11.52
C ALA A 111 -3.66 -2.96 10.87
N TYR A 112 -2.55 -2.45 11.39
CA TYR A 112 -1.22 -2.84 10.93
C TYR A 112 -0.94 -4.34 11.18
N LYS A 113 -1.25 -4.86 12.36
CA LYS A 113 -1.10 -6.29 12.65
C LYS A 113 -1.95 -7.17 11.73
N MET A 114 -3.17 -6.72 11.42
CA MET A 114 -4.05 -7.43 10.47
C MET A 114 -3.51 -7.38 9.05
N ASP A 115 -2.95 -6.24 8.62
CA ASP A 115 -2.24 -6.09 7.35
C ASP A 115 -1.08 -7.09 7.24
N ARG A 116 -0.27 -7.23 8.29
CA ARG A 116 0.83 -8.19 8.36
C ARG A 116 0.34 -9.65 8.27
N MET A 117 -0.72 -10.00 9.01
CA MET A 117 -1.31 -11.35 8.98
C MET A 117 -1.84 -11.71 7.59
N LEU A 118 -2.34 -10.73 6.85
CA LEU A 118 -2.90 -10.90 5.51
C LEU A 118 -1.89 -10.63 4.38
N GLU A 119 -0.69 -10.15 4.72
CA GLU A 119 0.36 -9.73 3.76
C GLU A 119 -0.16 -8.73 2.72
N LEU A 120 -0.93 -7.74 3.17
CA LEU A 120 -1.50 -6.71 2.31
C LEU A 120 -0.47 -5.69 1.86
N ASN A 121 0.44 -5.30 2.77
CA ASN A 121 1.46 -4.27 2.57
C ASN A 121 0.88 -2.89 2.21
N MET A 122 -0.27 -2.55 2.79
CA MET A 122 -0.98 -1.30 2.55
C MET A 122 -1.08 -0.42 3.80
N VAL A 123 -0.95 -0.99 5.00
CA VAL A 123 -0.93 -0.25 6.26
C VAL A 123 0.53 -0.11 6.73
N PRO A 124 1.04 1.11 6.93
CA PRO A 124 2.43 1.31 7.37
C PRO A 124 2.67 0.73 8.77
N PRO A 125 3.92 0.49 9.17
CA PRO A 125 4.28 0.08 10.52
C PRO A 125 3.71 1.00 11.59
N ILE A 126 3.09 0.40 12.61
CA ILE A 126 2.46 1.11 13.73
C ILE A 126 2.79 0.40 15.02
N VAL A 127 3.31 1.15 15.99
CA VAL A 127 3.61 0.64 17.32
C VAL A 127 2.91 1.46 18.41
N GLU A 128 2.73 0.86 19.58
CA GLU A 128 2.38 1.65 20.76
C GLU A 128 3.60 2.47 21.22
N ARG A 129 3.37 3.73 21.51
CA ARG A 129 4.37 4.60 22.12
C ARG A 129 3.76 5.43 23.22
N LYS A 130 4.53 5.67 24.28
CA LYS A 130 4.14 6.54 25.37
C LYS A 130 4.91 7.85 25.27
N ILE A 131 4.20 8.97 25.16
CA ILE A 131 4.76 10.32 25.14
C ILE A 131 4.10 11.16 26.24
N ASP A 132 4.87 11.80 27.08
CA ASP A 132 4.38 12.60 28.22
C ASP A 132 3.37 11.87 29.09
N GLY A 133 3.61 10.59 29.34
CA GLY A 133 2.75 9.73 30.15
C GLY A 133 1.49 9.21 29.44
N GLN A 134 1.21 9.61 28.20
CA GLN A 134 0.05 9.20 27.41
C GLN A 134 0.43 8.12 26.39
N SER A 135 -0.29 6.99 26.39
CA SER A 135 -0.14 5.97 25.33
C SER A 135 -0.88 6.38 24.05
N GLY A 136 -0.29 6.05 22.91
CA GLY A 136 -0.84 6.32 21.59
C GLY A 136 -0.20 5.44 20.52
N ALA A 137 -0.73 5.52 19.31
CA ALA A 137 -0.15 4.88 18.13
C ALA A 137 0.88 5.79 17.47
N ALA A 138 2.12 5.31 17.31
CA ALA A 138 3.14 5.90 16.46
C ALA A 138 3.02 5.26 15.08
N VAL A 139 2.40 5.96 14.15
CA VAL A 139 2.17 5.53 12.77
C VAL A 139 3.33 6.02 11.91
N MET A 140 4.12 5.14 11.32
CA MET A 140 5.21 5.51 10.43
C MET A 140 4.75 6.53 9.38
N TRP A 141 5.48 7.63 9.23
CA TRP A 141 5.22 8.60 8.17
C TRP A 141 5.84 8.12 6.88
N ILE A 142 4.99 7.88 5.86
CA ILE A 142 5.45 7.47 4.54
C ILE A 142 5.85 8.72 3.77
N GLU A 143 7.11 8.80 3.40
CA GLU A 143 7.63 9.91 2.61
C GLU A 143 7.23 9.79 1.13
N ASN A 144 7.33 10.88 0.39
CA ASN A 144 7.07 10.94 -1.06
C ASN A 144 5.66 10.45 -1.48
N THR A 145 4.67 10.67 -0.62
CA THR A 145 3.27 10.31 -0.87
C THR A 145 2.40 11.55 -1.01
N LYS A 146 1.27 11.37 -1.69
CA LYS A 146 0.24 12.39 -1.91
C LYS A 146 -1.06 11.99 -1.21
N PRO A 147 -1.66 12.87 -0.39
CA PRO A 147 -2.99 12.62 0.16
C PRO A 147 -4.04 12.70 -0.96
N TRP A 148 -4.88 11.66 -1.08
CA TRP A 148 -5.95 11.64 -2.08
C TRP A 148 -6.95 12.79 -1.93
N SER A 149 -7.20 13.24 -0.70
CA SER A 149 -8.09 14.39 -0.44
C SER A 149 -7.54 15.73 -0.93
N VAL A 150 -6.22 15.84 -1.11
CA VAL A 150 -5.54 17.05 -1.60
C VAL A 150 -5.30 16.97 -3.09
N GLU A 151 -4.81 15.84 -3.57
CA GLU A 151 -4.56 15.57 -4.98
C GLU A 151 -5.24 14.24 -5.35
N LYS A 152 -6.37 14.33 -6.06
CA LYS A 152 -7.06 13.12 -6.53
C LYS A 152 -6.16 12.39 -7.52
N PRO A 153 -5.86 11.10 -7.30
CA PRO A 153 -5.05 10.34 -8.23
C PRO A 153 -5.73 10.33 -9.60
N PRO A 154 -4.98 10.56 -10.68
CA PRO A 154 -5.45 10.26 -12.01
C PRO A 154 -5.74 8.75 -12.10
N GLN A 155 -6.35 8.31 -13.18
CA GLN A 155 -6.59 6.88 -13.36
C GLN A 155 -5.25 6.13 -13.35
N GLY A 156 -5.04 5.29 -12.34
CA GLY A 156 -3.81 4.51 -12.20
C GLY A 156 -3.74 3.36 -13.21
N PRO A 157 -2.60 2.69 -13.30
CA PRO A 157 -2.41 1.56 -14.20
C PRO A 157 -3.32 0.40 -13.80
N GLU A 158 -4.19 0.00 -14.72
CA GLU A 158 -5.08 -1.15 -14.55
C GLU A 158 -4.37 -2.45 -14.95
N PRO A 159 -4.65 -3.58 -14.29
CA PRO A 159 -5.61 -3.76 -13.19
C PRO A 159 -5.04 -3.46 -11.79
N LYS A 160 -3.74 -3.09 -11.67
CA LYS A 160 -3.03 -2.91 -10.38
C LYS A 160 -3.79 -1.99 -9.43
N TRP A 161 -4.31 -0.87 -9.93
CA TRP A 161 -5.02 0.11 -9.12
C TRP A 161 -6.35 -0.42 -8.59
N SER A 162 -7.15 -1.02 -9.48
CA SER A 162 -8.43 -1.63 -9.10
C SER A 162 -8.29 -2.79 -8.12
N ILE A 163 -7.21 -3.56 -8.21
CA ILE A 163 -6.89 -4.64 -7.26
C ILE A 163 -6.63 -4.05 -5.87
N GLN A 164 -5.83 -2.99 -5.75
CA GLN A 164 -5.57 -2.36 -4.45
C GLN A 164 -6.84 -1.77 -3.83
N LEU A 165 -7.69 -1.10 -4.62
CA LEU A 165 -8.99 -0.61 -4.15
C LEU A 165 -9.91 -1.76 -3.69
N THR A 166 -9.83 -2.91 -4.34
CA THR A 166 -10.56 -4.11 -3.94
C THR A 166 -10.03 -4.66 -2.61
N LYS A 167 -8.72 -4.78 -2.47
CA LYS A 167 -8.07 -5.22 -1.22
C LYS A 167 -8.42 -4.30 -0.04
N MET A 168 -8.40 -2.99 -0.26
CA MET A 168 -8.84 -1.99 0.72
C MET A 168 -10.27 -2.27 1.21
N LYS A 169 -11.23 -2.43 0.27
CA LYS A 169 -12.63 -2.70 0.61
C LYS A 169 -12.80 -4.02 1.36
N MET A 170 -12.07 -5.05 0.97
CA MET A 170 -12.09 -6.34 1.66
C MET A 170 -11.56 -6.24 3.09
N LEU A 171 -10.46 -5.50 3.29
CA LEU A 171 -9.93 -5.22 4.64
C LEU A 171 -10.96 -4.45 5.47
N ASP A 172 -11.48 -3.33 4.94
CA ASP A 172 -12.46 -2.49 5.65
C ASP A 172 -13.71 -3.29 6.06
N LEU A 173 -14.20 -4.19 5.20
CA LEU A 173 -15.29 -5.11 5.53
C LEU A 173 -14.91 -6.07 6.67
N LEU A 174 -13.73 -6.65 6.63
CA LEU A 174 -13.26 -7.60 7.65
C LEU A 174 -13.11 -6.93 9.02
N ILE A 175 -12.47 -5.76 9.08
CA ILE A 175 -12.19 -5.05 10.33
C ILE A 175 -13.32 -4.11 10.78
N ALA A 176 -14.43 -4.02 10.02
CA ALA A 176 -15.52 -3.04 10.21
C ALA A 176 -15.01 -1.60 10.28
N ASN A 177 -14.18 -1.18 9.33
CA ASN A 177 -13.78 0.21 9.21
C ASN A 177 -14.92 1.03 8.58
N ILE A 178 -15.64 1.77 9.41
CA ILE A 178 -16.83 2.53 8.99
C ILE A 178 -16.51 3.95 8.51
N ASP A 179 -15.26 4.37 8.57
CA ASP A 179 -14.84 5.75 8.29
C ASP A 179 -13.86 5.88 7.13
N ARG A 180 -13.83 4.91 6.20
CA ARG A 180 -12.98 5.02 5.01
C ARG A 180 -13.46 6.15 4.11
N ASN A 181 -12.64 7.18 3.99
CA ASN A 181 -12.87 8.33 3.12
C ASN A 181 -11.54 8.72 2.43
N GLN A 182 -11.58 9.70 1.53
CA GLN A 182 -10.41 10.13 0.78
C GLN A 182 -9.28 10.72 1.65
N GLY A 183 -9.60 11.26 2.81
CA GLY A 183 -8.62 11.75 3.78
C GLY A 183 -7.78 10.64 4.42
N ASN A 184 -8.26 9.40 4.34
CA ASN A 184 -7.63 8.22 4.93
C ASN A 184 -6.87 7.37 3.91
N LEU A 185 -6.56 7.96 2.74
CA LEU A 185 -5.85 7.33 1.62
C LEU A 185 -4.70 8.22 1.18
N ILE A 186 -3.53 7.63 1.05
CA ILE A 186 -2.35 8.26 0.46
C ILE A 186 -1.77 7.32 -0.60
N TYR A 187 -1.13 7.88 -1.62
CA TYR A 187 -0.53 7.10 -2.69
C TYR A 187 0.81 7.70 -3.11
N ASP A 188 1.67 6.89 -3.72
CA ASP A 188 2.97 7.30 -4.24
C ASP A 188 2.99 7.41 -5.77
N ASN A 189 4.14 7.80 -6.32
CA ASN A 189 4.32 7.90 -7.77
C ASN A 189 4.40 6.53 -8.48
N ASP A 190 4.59 5.44 -7.74
CA ASP A 190 4.59 4.06 -8.25
C ASP A 190 3.21 3.38 -8.14
N TRP A 191 2.20 4.17 -7.78
CA TRP A 191 0.83 3.71 -7.65
C TRP A 191 0.61 2.69 -6.53
N HIS A 192 1.36 2.79 -5.45
CA HIS A 192 1.04 2.08 -4.22
C HIS A 192 0.01 2.89 -3.43
N LEU A 193 -1.05 2.22 -3.01
CA LEU A 193 -2.09 2.80 -2.17
C LEU A 193 -1.83 2.42 -0.71
N PHE A 194 -1.75 3.42 0.15
CA PHE A 194 -1.58 3.22 1.60
C PHE A 194 -2.83 3.65 2.35
N LEU A 195 -3.17 2.87 3.36
CA LEU A 195 -4.34 3.03 4.19
C LEU A 195 -3.92 3.57 5.55
N ILE A 196 -4.48 4.70 5.93
CA ILE A 196 -4.26 5.33 7.21
C ILE A 196 -5.59 5.58 7.92
N ASP A 197 -5.53 5.96 9.18
CA ASP A 197 -6.68 6.31 10.03
C ASP A 197 -7.73 5.20 10.19
N HIS A 198 -7.37 4.19 10.99
CA HIS A 198 -8.23 3.06 11.34
C HIS A 198 -8.81 3.19 12.75
N SER A 199 -8.78 4.39 13.35
CA SER A 199 -9.19 4.60 14.74
C SER A 199 -10.62 4.15 15.04
N ARG A 200 -11.50 4.08 14.03
CA ARG A 200 -12.92 3.67 14.12
C ARG A 200 -13.19 2.24 13.65
N ALA A 201 -12.14 1.44 13.44
CA ALA A 201 -12.26 0.03 13.06
C ALA A 201 -12.37 -0.89 14.28
N PHE A 202 -12.56 -2.20 14.03
CA PHE A 202 -12.63 -3.27 15.03
C PHE A 202 -13.78 -3.10 16.03
N ILE A 203 -14.94 -2.68 15.53
CA ILE A 203 -16.18 -2.60 16.33
C ILE A 203 -16.97 -3.90 16.25
N SER A 204 -17.82 -4.16 17.23
CA SER A 204 -18.63 -5.40 17.36
C SER A 204 -19.75 -5.54 16.31
N LYS A 205 -19.75 -4.71 15.26
CA LYS A 205 -20.68 -4.78 14.14
C LYS A 205 -20.54 -6.11 13.40
N LYS A 206 -21.63 -6.87 13.28
CA LYS A 206 -21.63 -8.22 12.68
C LYS A 206 -22.13 -8.28 11.25
N ASP A 207 -22.65 -7.18 10.70
CA ASP A 207 -23.14 -7.10 9.31
C ASP A 207 -22.17 -6.28 8.44
N LEU A 208 -22.32 -6.37 7.12
CA LEU A 208 -21.48 -5.69 6.13
C LEU A 208 -22.05 -4.32 5.72
N LYS A 209 -23.30 -4.03 6.09
CA LYS A 209 -24.02 -2.83 5.64
C LYS A 209 -23.34 -1.56 6.16
N GLY A 210 -23.14 -0.60 5.27
CA GLY A 210 -22.59 0.71 5.63
C GLY A 210 -21.07 0.71 5.92
N ILE A 211 -20.34 -0.35 5.50
CA ILE A 211 -18.87 -0.39 5.56
C ILE A 211 -18.32 -0.09 4.16
N ALA A 212 -18.37 -1.06 3.24
CA ALA A 212 -17.92 -0.92 1.87
C ALA A 212 -18.74 -1.83 0.93
N PRO A 213 -18.93 -1.46 -0.34
CA PRO A 213 -19.56 -2.36 -1.29
C PRO A 213 -18.58 -3.46 -1.73
N LEU A 214 -19.02 -4.72 -1.66
CA LEU A 214 -18.29 -5.85 -2.22
C LEU A 214 -18.68 -6.01 -3.70
N GLY A 215 -17.74 -5.78 -4.61
CA GLY A 215 -17.98 -5.87 -6.05
C GLY A 215 -17.11 -6.90 -6.76
N ARG A 216 -15.80 -6.81 -6.56
CA ARG A 216 -14.81 -7.80 -6.97
C ARG A 216 -14.01 -8.24 -5.76
N VAL A 217 -13.24 -9.29 -5.91
CA VAL A 217 -12.53 -9.99 -4.83
C VAL A 217 -11.12 -10.33 -5.31
N ASP A 218 -10.11 -10.01 -4.54
CA ASP A 218 -8.75 -10.53 -4.74
C ASP A 218 -8.69 -11.96 -4.18
N ARG A 219 -8.41 -12.94 -5.04
CA ARG A 219 -8.45 -14.36 -4.68
C ARG A 219 -7.43 -14.73 -3.61
N ALA A 220 -6.22 -14.24 -3.75
CA ALA A 220 -5.14 -14.54 -2.79
C ALA A 220 -5.47 -13.99 -1.40
N LEU A 221 -5.95 -12.74 -1.32
CA LEU A 221 -6.40 -12.15 -0.06
C LEU A 221 -7.60 -12.91 0.53
N TRP A 222 -8.57 -13.29 -0.30
CA TRP A 222 -9.74 -14.03 0.16
C TRP A 222 -9.36 -15.39 0.77
N THR A 223 -8.43 -16.10 0.15
CA THR A 223 -7.90 -17.36 0.69
C THR A 223 -7.29 -17.16 2.08
N LYS A 224 -6.50 -16.11 2.29
CA LYS A 224 -5.93 -15.78 3.60
C LYS A 224 -7.02 -15.41 4.62
N MET A 225 -8.03 -14.66 4.21
CA MET A 225 -9.15 -14.30 5.09
C MET A 225 -9.96 -15.55 5.51
N GLN A 226 -10.18 -16.50 4.60
CA GLN A 226 -10.88 -17.75 4.91
C GLN A 226 -10.12 -18.61 5.93
N ALA A 227 -8.79 -18.57 5.91
CA ALA A 227 -7.94 -19.32 6.84
C ALA A 227 -7.92 -18.73 8.27
N LEU A 228 -8.46 -17.53 8.50
CA LEU A 228 -8.49 -16.92 9.82
C LEU A 228 -9.35 -17.75 10.79
N THR A 229 -8.82 -17.99 11.98
CA THR A 229 -9.51 -18.61 13.11
C THR A 229 -9.51 -17.67 14.32
N LEU A 230 -10.32 -17.98 15.32
CA LEU A 230 -10.28 -17.19 16.57
C LEU A 230 -8.88 -17.31 17.22
N GLU A 231 -8.28 -18.48 17.19
CA GLU A 231 -6.94 -18.72 17.71
C GLU A 231 -5.89 -17.87 17.00
N SER A 232 -5.88 -17.86 15.65
CA SER A 232 -4.95 -17.02 14.88
C SER A 232 -5.17 -15.53 15.14
N LEU A 233 -6.42 -15.09 15.30
CA LEU A 233 -6.74 -13.70 15.65
C LEU A 233 -6.33 -13.35 17.09
N GLU A 234 -6.46 -14.29 18.05
CA GLU A 234 -5.96 -14.08 19.42
C GLU A 234 -4.43 -13.98 19.44
N ALA A 235 -3.74 -14.83 18.71
CA ALA A 235 -2.28 -14.79 18.60
C ALA A 235 -1.77 -13.52 17.92
N GLY A 236 -2.39 -13.11 16.79
CA GLY A 236 -1.92 -12.00 15.97
C GLY A 236 -2.34 -10.63 16.52
N LEU A 237 -3.56 -10.48 17.01
CA LEU A 237 -4.10 -9.21 17.46
C LEU A 237 -4.00 -9.01 18.98
N GLY A 238 -3.87 -10.07 19.78
CA GLY A 238 -3.64 -10.01 21.22
C GLY A 238 -4.57 -9.03 21.95
N GLN A 239 -3.96 -8.15 22.73
CA GLN A 239 -4.67 -7.13 23.55
C GLN A 239 -5.25 -5.95 22.75
N TRP A 240 -4.94 -5.85 21.45
CA TRP A 240 -5.34 -4.69 20.65
C TRP A 240 -6.80 -4.75 20.23
N VAL A 241 -7.39 -5.94 20.17
CA VAL A 241 -8.78 -6.19 19.80
C VAL A 241 -9.41 -7.11 20.83
N SER A 242 -10.63 -6.80 21.29
CA SER A 242 -11.34 -7.67 22.22
C SER A 242 -11.74 -9.01 21.55
N THR A 243 -11.88 -10.06 22.35
CA THR A 243 -12.34 -11.37 21.85
C THR A 243 -13.73 -11.26 21.17
N ASN A 244 -14.61 -10.39 21.67
CA ASN A 244 -15.93 -10.16 21.05
C ASN A 244 -15.80 -9.53 19.66
N ASP A 245 -14.90 -8.57 19.46
CA ASP A 245 -14.67 -7.93 18.17
C ASP A 245 -13.99 -8.89 17.19
N LYS A 246 -13.08 -9.76 17.65
CA LYS A 246 -12.49 -10.85 16.84
C LYS A 246 -13.57 -11.85 16.38
N LYS A 247 -14.49 -12.24 17.26
CA LYS A 247 -15.64 -13.07 16.88
C LYS A 247 -16.53 -12.37 15.87
N ALA A 248 -16.75 -11.06 16.00
CA ALA A 248 -17.51 -10.28 15.03
C ALA A 248 -16.80 -10.21 13.66
N MET A 249 -15.46 -10.16 13.63
CA MET A 249 -14.67 -10.26 12.39
C MET A 249 -14.94 -11.58 11.66
N LEU A 250 -14.91 -12.72 12.37
CA LEU A 250 -15.19 -14.03 11.77
C LEU A 250 -16.62 -14.10 11.21
N ILE A 251 -17.61 -13.55 11.93
CA ILE A 251 -19.00 -13.48 11.43
C ILE A 251 -19.07 -12.62 10.16
N ARG A 252 -18.34 -11.49 10.07
CA ARG A 252 -18.28 -10.68 8.86
C ARG A 252 -17.62 -11.43 7.71
N ARG A 253 -16.51 -12.14 7.96
CA ARG A 253 -15.85 -13.01 6.97
C ARG A 253 -16.85 -14.04 6.40
N ASP A 254 -17.64 -14.71 7.25
CA ASP A 254 -18.60 -15.70 6.80
C ASP A 254 -19.74 -15.06 5.98
N LYS A 255 -20.16 -13.85 6.33
CA LYS A 255 -21.10 -13.07 5.51
C LYS A 255 -20.50 -12.60 4.19
N MET A 256 -19.20 -12.29 4.16
CA MET A 256 -18.48 -12.01 2.91
C MET A 256 -18.50 -13.25 2.01
N ALA A 257 -18.32 -14.47 2.56
CA ALA A 257 -18.41 -15.72 1.79
C ALA A 257 -19.79 -15.88 1.11
N ILE A 258 -20.87 -15.61 1.85
CA ILE A 258 -22.23 -15.65 1.29
C ILE A 258 -22.38 -14.62 0.16
N ALA A 259 -21.97 -13.37 0.39
CA ALA A 259 -22.06 -12.31 -0.62
C ALA A 259 -21.21 -12.59 -1.86
N ILE A 260 -20.03 -13.20 -1.70
CA ILE A 260 -19.16 -13.61 -2.82
C ILE A 260 -19.85 -14.70 -3.64
N ASN A 261 -20.45 -15.72 -3.00
CA ASN A 261 -21.18 -16.78 -3.70
C ASN A 261 -22.38 -16.23 -4.49
N GLU A 262 -23.12 -15.27 -3.93
CA GLU A 262 -24.22 -14.57 -4.64
C GLU A 262 -23.69 -13.79 -5.87
N LEU A 263 -22.54 -13.13 -5.76
CA LEU A 263 -21.89 -12.45 -6.88
C LEU A 263 -21.47 -13.43 -7.97
N ILE A 264 -20.89 -14.59 -7.59
CA ILE A 264 -20.49 -15.66 -8.52
C ILE A 264 -21.70 -16.19 -9.25
N ALA A 265 -22.79 -16.51 -8.54
CA ALA A 265 -24.03 -16.99 -9.14
C ALA A 265 -24.63 -15.98 -10.15
N LYS A 266 -24.50 -14.68 -9.87
CA LYS A 266 -25.04 -13.61 -10.71
C LYS A 266 -24.19 -13.26 -11.92
N ARG A 267 -22.85 -13.31 -11.80
CA ARG A 267 -21.90 -12.72 -12.79
C ARG A 267 -20.90 -13.73 -13.34
N GLY A 268 -20.82 -14.93 -12.77
CA GLY A 268 -19.76 -15.91 -13.03
C GLY A 268 -18.47 -15.61 -12.28
N GLU A 269 -17.73 -16.65 -11.95
CA GLU A 269 -16.52 -16.57 -11.10
C GLU A 269 -15.44 -15.66 -11.69
N LYS A 270 -15.14 -15.77 -12.99
CA LYS A 270 -14.13 -14.96 -13.68
C LYS A 270 -14.36 -13.44 -13.59
N SER A 271 -15.62 -13.01 -13.47
CA SER A 271 -15.95 -11.58 -13.34
C SER A 271 -15.87 -11.08 -11.90
N VAL A 272 -15.87 -12.00 -10.93
CA VAL A 272 -15.83 -11.68 -9.50
C VAL A 272 -14.39 -11.63 -8.99
N PHE A 273 -13.53 -12.55 -9.39
CA PHE A 273 -12.16 -12.60 -8.89
C PHE A 273 -11.17 -11.84 -9.76
N TYR A 274 -10.18 -11.27 -9.09
CA TYR A 274 -8.85 -11.02 -9.60
C TYR A 274 -7.96 -12.20 -9.17
N ASP A 275 -7.30 -12.83 -10.15
CA ASP A 275 -6.35 -13.93 -9.96
C ASP A 275 -4.92 -13.43 -9.91
#